data_84444531a55ec31a5871b3b89ac868ce
#
_entry.id   84444531a55ec31a5871b3b89ac868ce
#
_cell.length_a   1.000
_cell.length_b   1.000
_cell.length_c   1.000
_cell.angle_alpha   90.00
_cell.angle_beta   90.00
_cell.angle_gamma   90.00
#
_symmetry.space_group_name_H-M   'P 1'
#
loop_
_entity.id
_entity.type
_entity.pdbx_description
1 polymer ?
#
loop_
_entity_poly.entity_id
_entity_poly.type
_entity_poly.pdbx_seq_one_letter_code
_entity_poly.pdbx_strand_id
1 'polypeptide(L)'
;MEINVEVISREMIKPTTSTHDRYSFSFLDQNNPTWYVPFIYFYSVDHKLSKNEISNHLKTSLSRVLNHYYPLVGIVNENFIDCKNGGVLLLEAQVNCHL
;
A
#
# COMPACT_ATOMS: atom_id res chain seq x y z
N MET A 1 -0.26 14.53 27.94
CA MET A 1 -0.03 14.95 26.55
C MET A 1 -0.95 14.18 25.64
N GLU A 2 -1.73 14.88 24.88
CA GLU A 2 -2.67 14.25 23.97
C GLU A 2 -1.99 14.09 22.60
N ILE A 3 -2.05 12.87 22.05
CA ILE A 3 -1.51 12.61 20.73
C ILE A 3 -2.66 12.65 19.73
N ASN A 4 -2.56 13.56 18.77
CA ASN A 4 -3.56 13.71 17.72
C ASN A 4 -3.00 13.21 16.40
N VAL A 5 -3.79 12.39 15.71
CA VAL A 5 -3.45 11.89 14.39
C VAL A 5 -4.46 12.47 13.40
N GLU A 6 -3.94 13.11 12.38
CA GLU A 6 -4.77 13.69 11.30
C GLU A 6 -4.45 13.00 10.00
N VAL A 7 -5.48 12.44 9.37
CA VAL A 7 -5.32 11.84 8.03
C VAL A 7 -5.33 12.97 7.00
N ILE A 8 -4.22 13.16 6.32
CA ILE A 8 -4.05 14.23 5.34
C ILE A 8 -4.59 13.82 3.97
N SER A 9 -4.33 12.58 3.56
CA SER A 9 -4.78 12.11 2.25
C SER A 9 -5.01 10.62 2.23
N ARG A 10 -5.83 10.20 1.27
CA ARG A 10 -6.09 8.80 0.96
C ARG A 10 -5.98 8.66 -0.54
N GLU A 11 -5.21 7.69 -0.98
CA GLU A 11 -5.01 7.47 -2.40
C GLU A 11 -4.83 6.00 -2.69
N MET A 12 -5.48 5.54 -3.77
CA MET A 12 -5.31 4.18 -4.24
C MET A 12 -4.11 4.15 -5.19
N ILE A 13 -3.04 3.48 -4.79
CA ILE A 13 -1.83 3.35 -5.59
C ILE A 13 -1.93 2.11 -6.45
N LYS A 14 -1.82 2.31 -7.75
CA LYS A 14 -1.91 1.23 -8.74
C LYS A 14 -0.54 0.94 -9.34
N PRO A 15 -0.32 -0.29 -9.85
CA PRO A 15 0.92 -0.56 -10.58
C PRO A 15 1.04 0.33 -11.82
N THR A 16 2.27 0.61 -12.24
CA THR A 16 2.52 1.45 -13.42
C THR A 16 2.01 0.80 -14.70
N THR A 17 2.00 -0.54 -14.73
CA THR A 17 1.43 -1.30 -15.85
C THR A 17 0.45 -2.33 -15.30
N SER A 18 -0.72 -2.41 -15.92
CA SER A 18 -1.74 -3.39 -15.54
C SER A 18 -1.71 -4.55 -16.52
N THR A 19 -0.84 -5.51 -16.26
CA THR A 19 -0.64 -6.65 -17.16
C THR A 19 -1.22 -7.96 -16.66
N HIS A 20 -1.66 -8.00 -15.39
CA HIS A 20 -2.14 -9.22 -14.76
C HIS A 20 -3.56 -9.05 -14.26
N ASP A 21 -4.43 -10.02 -14.59
CA ASP A 21 -5.84 -10.00 -14.16
C ASP A 21 -6.05 -10.79 -12.88
N ARG A 22 -5.30 -11.87 -12.67
CA ARG A 22 -5.48 -12.71 -11.51
C ARG A 22 -4.18 -13.45 -11.15
N TYR A 23 -4.13 -13.86 -9.91
CA TYR A 23 -3.08 -14.73 -9.38
C TYR A 23 -3.74 -15.97 -8.80
N SER A 24 -3.45 -17.14 -9.36
CA SER A 24 -4.01 -18.40 -8.89
C SER A 24 -3.29 -18.88 -7.64
N PHE A 25 -4.06 -19.32 -6.64
CA PHE A 25 -3.48 -19.85 -5.42
C PHE A 25 -2.86 -21.21 -5.63
N SER A 26 -1.72 -21.45 -4.95
CA SER A 26 -1.23 -22.82 -4.77
C SER A 26 -2.09 -23.53 -3.73
N PHE A 27 -1.89 -24.84 -3.62
CA PHE A 27 -2.59 -25.62 -2.58
C PHE A 27 -2.28 -25.08 -1.17
N LEU A 28 -1.03 -24.68 -0.93
CA LEU A 28 -0.64 -24.13 0.37
C LEU A 28 -1.29 -22.77 0.64
N ASP A 29 -1.42 -21.93 -0.39
CA ASP A 29 -2.05 -20.63 -0.26
C ASP A 29 -3.53 -20.75 0.09
N GLN A 30 -4.23 -21.74 -0.46
CA GLN A 30 -5.64 -21.96 -0.20
C GLN A 30 -5.92 -22.32 1.25
N ASN A 31 -4.95 -22.87 1.96
CA ASN A 31 -5.09 -23.26 3.36
C ASN A 31 -4.76 -22.15 4.34
N ASN A 32 -4.27 -21.02 3.86
CA ASN A 32 -3.96 -19.88 4.71
C ASN A 32 -5.20 -19.03 4.94
N PRO A 33 -5.34 -18.42 6.14
CA PRO A 33 -6.46 -17.53 6.40
C PRO A 33 -6.37 -16.27 5.56
N THR A 34 -7.53 -15.75 5.19
CA THR A 34 -7.63 -14.53 4.39
C THR A 34 -7.90 -13.34 5.30
N TRP A 35 -6.89 -12.53 5.56
CA TRP A 35 -7.04 -11.27 6.28
C TRP A 35 -6.13 -10.22 5.69
N TYR A 36 -6.44 -8.97 5.98
CA TYR A 36 -5.62 -7.84 5.56
C TYR A 36 -4.71 -7.41 6.70
N VAL A 37 -3.43 -7.23 6.40
CA VAL A 37 -2.44 -6.78 7.39
C VAL A 37 -2.00 -5.37 7.03
N PRO A 38 -2.34 -4.36 7.83
CA PRO A 38 -1.87 -3.01 7.57
C PRO A 38 -0.40 -2.86 7.99
N PHE A 39 0.33 -2.04 7.25
CA PHE A 39 1.68 -1.65 7.57
C PHE A 39 1.71 -0.16 7.86
N ILE A 40 2.42 0.22 8.91
CA ILE A 40 2.55 1.61 9.33
C ILE A 40 4.02 1.97 9.37
N TYR A 41 4.37 3.05 8.69
CA TYR A 41 5.74 3.56 8.67
C TYR A 41 5.74 5.00 9.18
N PHE A 42 6.73 5.32 10.01
CA PHE A 42 6.88 6.65 10.58
C PHE A 42 8.10 7.33 9.98
N TYR A 43 7.94 8.59 9.60
CA TYR A 43 9.00 9.41 9.04
C TYR A 43 9.03 10.75 9.75
N SER A 44 10.21 11.16 10.19
CA SER A 44 10.42 12.53 10.67
C SER A 44 10.62 13.45 9.47
N VAL A 45 10.02 14.62 9.53
CA VAL A 45 10.25 15.63 8.49
C VAL A 45 11.66 16.16 8.63
N ASP A 46 12.46 15.95 7.60
CA ASP A 46 13.84 16.42 7.51
C ASP A 46 13.88 17.74 6.73
N HIS A 47 14.86 18.58 7.03
CA HIS A 47 15.09 19.84 6.30
C HIS A 47 15.51 19.61 4.84
N LYS A 48 15.96 18.40 4.49
CA LYS A 48 16.43 18.08 3.14
C LYS A 48 15.31 17.79 2.16
N LEU A 49 14.22 17.19 2.65
CA LEU A 49 13.08 16.82 1.81
C LEU A 49 11.80 17.36 2.41
N SER A 50 10.96 17.94 1.57
CA SER A 50 9.63 18.37 1.97
C SER A 50 8.71 17.15 2.13
N LYS A 51 7.58 17.35 2.81
CA LYS A 51 6.54 16.31 2.94
C LYS A 51 6.05 15.84 1.57
N ASN A 52 5.88 16.76 0.63
CA ASN A 52 5.42 16.43 -0.72
C ASN A 52 6.43 15.59 -1.48
N GLU A 53 7.72 15.87 -1.32
CA GLU A 53 8.76 15.07 -1.96
C GLU A 53 8.79 13.65 -1.42
N ILE A 54 8.70 13.47 -0.10
CA ILE A 54 8.65 12.16 0.53
C ILE A 54 7.42 11.40 0.04
N SER A 55 6.26 12.05 0.03
CA SER A 55 5.02 11.47 -0.43
C SER A 55 5.12 10.98 -1.88
N ASN A 56 5.64 11.81 -2.76
CA ASN A 56 5.78 11.47 -4.19
C ASN A 56 6.75 10.32 -4.39
N HIS A 57 7.87 10.29 -3.67
CA HIS A 57 8.81 9.18 -3.75
C HIS A 57 8.19 7.87 -3.29
N LEU A 58 7.43 7.89 -2.21
CA LEU A 58 6.76 6.71 -1.69
C LEU A 58 5.72 6.18 -2.68
N LYS A 59 4.91 7.05 -3.24
CA LYS A 59 3.88 6.67 -4.22
C LYS A 59 4.49 6.07 -5.48
N THR A 60 5.53 6.71 -6.02
CA THR A 60 6.22 6.22 -7.21
C THR A 60 6.88 4.88 -6.97
N SER A 61 7.58 4.74 -5.84
CA SER A 61 8.26 3.50 -5.48
C SER A 61 7.26 2.36 -5.27
N LEU A 62 6.16 2.64 -4.58
CA LEU A 62 5.11 1.65 -4.35
C LEU A 62 4.48 1.19 -5.67
N SER A 63 4.17 2.13 -6.55
CA SER A 63 3.61 1.82 -7.87
C SER A 63 4.52 0.89 -8.68
N ARG A 64 5.84 1.11 -8.61
CA ARG A 64 6.82 0.25 -9.28
C ARG A 64 6.90 -1.13 -8.66
N VAL A 65 6.90 -1.20 -7.33
CA VAL A 65 6.95 -2.48 -6.61
C VAL A 65 5.73 -3.33 -6.94
N LEU A 66 4.56 -2.72 -7.08
CA LEU A 66 3.33 -3.44 -7.38
C LEU A 66 3.33 -4.08 -8.78
N ASN A 67 4.19 -3.65 -9.69
CA ASN A 67 4.37 -4.34 -10.96
C ASN A 67 4.98 -5.73 -10.79
N HIS A 68 5.91 -5.85 -9.84
CA HIS A 68 6.59 -7.13 -9.55
C HIS A 68 5.78 -7.99 -8.59
N TYR A 69 5.04 -7.36 -7.69
CA TYR A 69 4.25 -8.05 -6.67
C TYR A 69 2.76 -7.77 -6.88
N TYR A 70 2.29 -8.01 -8.11
CA TYR A 70 0.92 -7.67 -8.51
C TYR A 70 -0.17 -8.35 -7.66
N PRO A 71 0.02 -9.51 -7.02
CA PRO A 71 -1.02 -10.06 -6.15
C PRO A 71 -1.40 -9.16 -4.99
N LEU A 72 -0.52 -8.24 -4.57
CA LEU A 72 -0.80 -7.32 -3.47
C LEU A 72 -1.91 -6.31 -3.80
N VAL A 73 -2.20 -6.09 -5.09
CA VAL A 73 -3.24 -5.13 -5.49
C VAL A 73 -4.62 -5.76 -5.55
N GLY A 74 -4.72 -7.08 -5.40
CA GLY A 74 -5.92 -7.82 -5.69
C GLY A 74 -6.86 -7.98 -4.53
N ILE A 75 -8.04 -8.45 -4.85
CA ILE A 75 -9.08 -8.86 -3.91
C ILE A 75 -9.07 -10.38 -3.84
N VAL A 76 -9.02 -10.93 -2.63
CA VAL A 76 -8.94 -12.36 -2.43
C VAL A 76 -10.29 -13.03 -2.68
N ASN A 77 -10.30 -14.00 -3.59
CA ASN A 77 -11.41 -14.91 -3.82
C ASN A 77 -11.03 -16.31 -3.31
N GLU A 78 -11.94 -17.28 -3.45
CA GLU A 78 -11.70 -18.63 -2.92
C GLU A 78 -10.46 -19.31 -3.48
N ASN A 79 -10.22 -19.18 -4.79
CA ASN A 79 -9.16 -19.90 -5.49
C ASN A 79 -8.10 -19.00 -6.12
N PHE A 80 -8.29 -17.70 -6.09
CA PHE A 80 -7.39 -16.77 -6.75
C PHE A 80 -7.51 -15.37 -6.17
N ILE A 81 -6.57 -14.51 -6.54
CA ILE A 81 -6.61 -13.08 -6.24
C ILE A 81 -6.99 -12.36 -7.52
N ASP A 82 -8.07 -11.59 -7.48
CA ASP A 82 -8.50 -10.78 -8.62
C ASP A 82 -7.71 -9.47 -8.60
N CYS A 83 -6.80 -9.32 -9.56
CA CYS A 83 -5.90 -8.17 -9.65
C CYS A 83 -6.36 -7.12 -10.67
N LYS A 84 -7.48 -7.35 -11.32
CA LYS A 84 -8.01 -6.44 -12.34
C LYS A 84 -8.40 -5.11 -11.71
N ASN A 85 -7.82 -4.02 -12.19
CA ASN A 85 -8.07 -2.66 -11.68
C ASN A 85 -7.78 -2.49 -10.19
N GLY A 86 -6.95 -3.36 -9.64
CA GLY A 86 -6.61 -3.32 -8.23
C GLY A 86 -5.58 -2.27 -7.88
N GLY A 87 -5.43 -2.04 -6.58
CA GLY A 87 -4.46 -1.12 -6.03
C GLY A 87 -4.33 -1.30 -4.53
N VAL A 88 -3.38 -0.57 -3.96
CA VAL A 88 -3.14 -0.56 -2.52
C VAL A 88 -3.52 0.81 -1.98
N LEU A 89 -4.32 0.83 -0.91
CA LEU A 89 -4.72 2.08 -0.28
C LEU A 89 -3.55 2.65 0.54
N LEU A 90 -3.12 3.84 0.18
CA LEU A 90 -2.11 4.58 0.91
C LEU A 90 -2.77 5.73 1.68
N LEU A 91 -2.63 5.68 3.00
CA LEU A 91 -3.08 6.76 3.87
C LEU A 91 -1.87 7.56 4.32
N GLU A 92 -1.93 8.87 4.13
CA GLU A 92 -0.94 9.78 4.68
C GLU A 92 -1.54 10.47 5.89
N ALA A 93 -0.84 10.43 7.00
CA ALA A 93 -1.31 11.02 8.24
C ALA A 93 -0.18 11.84 8.88
N GLN A 94 -0.58 12.77 9.70
CA GLN A 94 0.33 13.59 10.47
C GLN A 94 0.03 13.40 11.95
N VAL A 95 1.08 13.24 12.73
CA VAL A 95 0.96 13.12 14.19
C VAL A 95 1.71 14.28 14.84
N ASN A 96 1.16 14.77 15.93
CA ASN A 96 1.66 15.97 16.60
C ASN A 96 2.74 15.69 17.66
N CYS A 97 3.53 14.64 17.45
CA CYS A 97 4.61 14.31 18.37
C CYS A 97 5.91 14.05 17.60
N HIS A 98 7.04 14.09 18.35
CA HIS A 98 8.33 13.70 17.79
C HIS A 98 8.56 12.21 17.98
N LEU A 99 9.25 11.62 17.03
CA LEU A 99 9.65 10.22 17.09
C LEU A 99 10.81 10.02 18.05
#